data_180943be443420d375027284f6e3bba7
#
_entry.id   180943be443420d375027284f6e3bba7
#
_cell.length_a   1.000
_cell.length_b   1.000
_cell.length_c   1.000
_cell.angle_alpha   90.00
_cell.angle_beta   90.00
_cell.angle_gamma   90.00
#
_symmetry.space_group_name_H-M   'P 1'
#
loop_
_entity.id
_entity.type
_entity.pdbx_description
1 polymer ?
#
loop_
_entity_poly.entity_id
_entity_poly.type
_entity_poly.pdbx_seq_one_letter_code
_entity_poly.pdbx_strand_id
1 'polypeptide(L)'
;MGLPVEVRAAAQWGVQYLVPTAAAQRLVDPTGLEVTGPVPGRALMALAVCRYDDTDLDAYHEVAVSFVVRPHDAPRGVSTAQRLREFATGTIGAYIHRLPVDQEFTCAAGRDVWGYPKWITTIDIDEPRTPGAGTGTVVRLVDDGDHALTLTMASGGPIKLPAQAPPSYSFGDGVLRRTEWTTSSEGVTGRFGGSTLVLGDHPMADELRSLGLPKRALFTSAAARMRASFGAAEVVSAGA
;
A
#
# COMPACT_ATOMS: atom_id res chain seq x y z
N MET A 1 -15.72 -0.41 -19.28
CA MET A 1 -15.44 -1.25 -18.10
C MET A 1 -16.60 -1.08 -17.12
N GLY A 2 -17.15 -2.19 -16.61
CA GLY A 2 -18.21 -2.15 -15.59
C GLY A 2 -17.62 -2.00 -14.18
N LEU A 3 -18.40 -1.44 -13.25
CA LEU A 3 -18.09 -1.41 -11.83
C LEU A 3 -19.12 -2.25 -11.07
N PRO A 4 -18.76 -2.94 -10.00
CA PRO A 4 -17.41 -3.00 -9.43
C PRO A 4 -16.42 -3.81 -10.30
N VAL A 5 -15.14 -3.54 -10.17
CA VAL A 5 -14.06 -4.35 -10.76
C VAL A 5 -13.76 -5.52 -9.83
N GLU A 6 -13.82 -6.73 -10.36
CA GLU A 6 -13.63 -7.95 -9.58
C GLU A 6 -12.21 -8.49 -9.72
N VAL A 7 -11.62 -8.84 -8.58
CA VAL A 7 -10.40 -9.62 -8.45
C VAL A 7 -10.79 -11.00 -7.96
N ARG A 8 -10.65 -12.00 -8.81
CA ARG A 8 -11.01 -13.40 -8.52
C ARG A 8 -9.87 -14.22 -7.94
N ALA A 9 -8.64 -13.85 -8.32
CA ALA A 9 -7.43 -14.48 -7.77
C ALA A 9 -6.26 -13.50 -7.74
N ALA A 10 -5.66 -13.36 -6.57
CA ALA A 10 -4.44 -12.60 -6.36
C ALA A 10 -3.64 -13.15 -5.17
N ALA A 11 -2.35 -12.82 -5.12
CA ALA A 11 -1.52 -12.94 -3.93
C ALA A 11 -1.05 -11.54 -3.50
N GLN A 12 -0.91 -11.34 -2.20
CA GLN A 12 -0.52 -10.05 -1.63
C GLN A 12 0.53 -10.20 -0.55
N TRP A 13 1.49 -9.30 -0.54
CA TRP A 13 2.48 -9.12 0.52
C TRP A 13 2.44 -7.67 1.00
N GLY A 14 2.65 -7.49 2.29
CA GLY A 14 2.70 -6.16 2.90
C GLY A 14 3.89 -6.03 3.84
N VAL A 15 4.59 -4.90 3.76
CA VAL A 15 5.66 -4.55 4.70
C VAL A 15 5.36 -3.19 5.29
N GLN A 16 5.27 -3.12 6.60
CA GLN A 16 4.92 -1.92 7.34
C GLN A 16 6.14 -1.33 8.05
N TYR A 17 6.24 0.00 8.01
CA TYR A 17 7.30 0.78 8.64
C TYR A 17 6.73 1.92 9.47
N LEU A 18 7.31 2.15 10.64
CA LEU A 18 7.06 3.37 11.42
C LEU A 18 8.02 4.47 10.93
N VAL A 19 7.50 5.49 10.30
CA VAL A 19 8.27 6.62 9.77
C VAL A 19 8.01 7.89 10.58
N PRO A 20 8.91 8.90 10.57
CA PRO A 20 8.64 10.17 11.26
C PRO A 20 7.37 10.84 10.72
N THR A 21 6.42 11.17 11.59
CA THR A 21 5.15 11.80 11.19
C THR A 21 5.37 13.05 10.34
N ALA A 22 6.30 13.93 10.73
CA ALA A 22 6.57 15.15 9.98
C ALA A 22 7.10 14.90 8.56
N ALA A 23 7.87 13.83 8.35
CA ALA A 23 8.37 13.48 7.01
C ALA A 23 7.25 12.91 6.14
N ALA A 24 6.45 12.00 6.69
CA ALA A 24 5.30 11.42 5.98
C ALA A 24 4.24 12.50 5.67
N GLN A 25 3.97 13.39 6.63
CA GLN A 25 2.97 14.44 6.45
C GLN A 25 3.32 15.37 5.29
N ARG A 26 4.59 15.76 5.11
CA ARG A 26 5.00 16.58 3.95
C ARG A 26 4.65 15.99 2.60
N LEU A 27 4.69 14.66 2.46
CA LEU A 27 4.30 13.96 1.23
C LEU A 27 2.77 13.91 1.06
N VAL A 28 2.03 13.98 2.16
CA VAL A 28 0.56 13.87 2.18
C VAL A 28 -0.12 15.25 2.22
N ASP A 29 0.58 16.31 2.63
CA ASP A 29 0.04 17.68 2.78
C ASP A 29 -0.80 18.18 1.58
N PRO A 30 -0.40 17.93 0.30
CA PRO A 30 -1.20 18.38 -0.84
C PRO A 30 -2.63 17.82 -0.87
N THR A 31 -2.86 16.70 -0.20
CA THR A 31 -4.17 16.02 -0.16
C THR A 31 -5.11 16.58 0.90
N GLY A 32 -4.58 17.33 1.90
CA GLY A 32 -5.31 17.73 3.09
C GLY A 32 -5.56 16.61 4.11
N LEU A 33 -5.10 15.39 3.88
CA LEU A 33 -5.22 14.26 4.83
C LEU A 33 -4.18 14.40 5.96
N GLU A 34 -4.46 13.76 7.10
CA GLU A 34 -3.53 13.65 8.23
C GLU A 34 -3.00 12.20 8.36
N VAL A 35 -1.68 12.03 8.29
CA VAL A 35 -1.06 10.72 8.56
C VAL A 35 -1.22 10.32 10.02
N THR A 36 -1.33 9.01 10.27
CA THR A 36 -1.47 8.47 11.62
C THR A 36 -0.70 7.18 11.81
N GLY A 37 -0.59 6.72 13.05
CA GLY A 37 0.07 5.46 13.38
C GLY A 37 -0.10 5.10 14.85
N PRO A 38 0.37 3.90 15.26
CA PRO A 38 0.16 3.36 16.59
C PRO A 38 1.07 3.99 17.67
N VAL A 39 2.02 4.83 17.27
CA VAL A 39 3.01 5.42 18.19
C VAL A 39 3.05 6.93 17.99
N PRO A 40 3.02 7.74 19.07
CA PRO A 40 3.15 9.20 18.96
C PRO A 40 4.40 9.62 18.18
N GLY A 41 4.25 10.59 17.27
CA GLY A 41 5.34 11.08 16.42
C GLY A 41 5.78 10.13 15.31
N ARG A 42 5.08 9.00 15.15
CA ARG A 42 5.31 8.03 14.08
C ARG A 42 4.06 7.78 13.27
N ALA A 43 4.17 7.88 11.97
CA ALA A 43 3.16 7.47 11.02
C ALA A 43 3.42 6.01 10.58
N LEU A 44 2.35 5.31 10.21
CA LEU A 44 2.47 3.99 9.60
C LEU A 44 2.46 4.14 8.08
N MET A 45 3.51 3.64 7.45
CA MET A 45 3.69 3.54 6.00
C MET A 45 3.72 2.06 5.63
N ALA A 46 3.17 1.70 4.48
CA ALA A 46 3.24 0.36 3.93
C ALA A 46 3.82 0.35 2.52
N LEU A 47 4.64 -0.66 2.25
CA LEU A 47 4.91 -1.17 0.91
C LEU A 47 4.02 -2.41 0.74
N ALA A 48 3.08 -2.35 -0.19
CA ALA A 48 2.25 -3.49 -0.55
C ALA A 48 2.62 -3.97 -1.96
N VAL A 49 2.70 -5.26 -2.14
CA VAL A 49 2.95 -5.91 -3.42
C VAL A 49 1.77 -6.81 -3.71
N CYS A 50 1.19 -6.67 -4.89
CA CYS A 50 0.11 -7.52 -5.36
C CYS A 50 0.51 -8.17 -6.68
N ARG A 51 0.30 -9.49 -6.76
CA ARG A 51 0.25 -10.22 -7.99
C ARG A 51 -1.21 -10.57 -8.26
N TYR A 52 -1.75 -9.99 -9.29
CA TYR A 52 -3.10 -10.24 -9.73
C TYR A 52 -3.05 -11.30 -10.83
N ASP A 53 -3.69 -12.46 -10.59
CA ASP A 53 -3.66 -13.62 -11.49
C ASP A 53 -4.93 -13.68 -12.36
N ASP A 54 -6.10 -13.27 -11.81
CA ASP A 54 -7.40 -13.25 -12.50
C ASP A 54 -8.23 -12.05 -12.03
N THR A 55 -8.40 -11.07 -12.91
CA THR A 55 -9.20 -9.85 -12.67
C THR A 55 -9.94 -9.41 -13.92
N ASP A 56 -10.84 -8.45 -13.77
CA ASP A 56 -11.47 -7.75 -14.91
C ASP A 56 -10.50 -6.81 -15.65
N LEU A 57 -9.28 -6.62 -15.13
CA LEU A 57 -8.21 -5.80 -15.71
C LEU A 57 -7.05 -6.66 -16.24
N ASP A 58 -7.28 -7.95 -16.51
CA ASP A 58 -6.27 -8.96 -16.83
C ASP A 58 -5.29 -9.23 -15.68
N ALA A 59 -4.22 -10.00 -15.94
CA ALA A 59 -3.18 -10.30 -14.98
C ALA A 59 -2.11 -9.20 -14.99
N TYR A 60 -1.64 -8.79 -13.79
CA TYR A 60 -0.59 -7.78 -13.66
C TYR A 60 0.03 -7.79 -12.27
N HIS A 61 1.14 -7.08 -12.12
CA HIS A 61 1.78 -6.82 -10.83
C HIS A 61 1.65 -5.34 -10.44
N GLU A 62 1.64 -5.11 -9.15
CA GLU A 62 1.50 -3.78 -8.56
C GLU A 62 2.34 -3.65 -7.29
N VAL A 63 3.01 -2.51 -7.14
CA VAL A 63 3.69 -2.13 -5.90
C VAL A 63 3.12 -0.81 -5.41
N ALA A 64 2.57 -0.79 -4.21
CA ALA A 64 2.01 0.41 -3.59
C ALA A 64 2.93 0.96 -2.50
N VAL A 65 3.16 2.27 -2.53
CA VAL A 65 3.61 3.04 -1.36
C VAL A 65 2.39 3.73 -0.79
N SER A 66 2.03 3.40 0.43
CA SER A 66 0.84 3.97 1.06
C SER A 66 1.12 4.47 2.48
N PHE A 67 0.34 5.44 2.92
CA PHE A 67 0.35 5.96 4.28
C PHE A 67 -1.00 5.69 4.94
N VAL A 68 -0.97 5.24 6.19
CA VAL A 68 -2.18 5.20 6.98
C VAL A 68 -2.54 6.63 7.38
N VAL A 69 -3.77 7.00 7.06
CA VAL A 69 -4.31 8.34 7.28
C VAL A 69 -5.58 8.28 8.11
N ARG A 70 -5.92 9.39 8.74
CA ARG A 70 -7.24 9.59 9.34
C ARG A 70 -8.30 9.78 8.23
N PRO A 71 -9.58 9.49 8.48
CA PRO A 71 -10.63 9.79 7.54
C PRO A 71 -10.60 11.27 7.11
N HIS A 72 -10.97 11.54 5.86
CA HIS A 72 -10.94 12.90 5.28
C HIS A 72 -11.85 13.90 6.01
N ASP A 73 -12.93 13.42 6.63
CA ASP A 73 -13.94 14.15 7.39
C ASP A 73 -13.67 14.14 8.91
N ALA A 74 -12.56 13.55 9.36
CA ALA A 74 -12.23 13.48 10.76
C ALA A 74 -11.87 14.89 11.32
N PRO A 75 -12.32 15.24 12.55
CA PRO A 75 -12.00 16.53 13.16
C PRO A 75 -10.50 16.74 13.27
N ARG A 76 -10.01 17.92 12.89
CA ARG A 76 -8.59 18.32 13.03
C ARG A 76 -8.26 18.73 14.46
N GLY A 77 -6.96 18.77 14.79
CA GLY A 77 -6.51 19.25 16.09
C GLY A 77 -6.84 18.35 17.28
N VAL A 78 -7.23 17.10 17.03
CA VAL A 78 -7.57 16.15 18.12
C VAL A 78 -6.33 15.72 18.91
N SER A 79 -6.55 15.29 20.15
CA SER A 79 -5.49 14.82 21.03
C SER A 79 -4.79 13.56 20.51
N THR A 80 -3.56 13.33 20.95
CA THR A 80 -2.82 12.10 20.66
C THR A 80 -3.59 10.86 21.12
N ALA A 81 -4.27 10.91 22.26
CA ALA A 81 -5.07 9.81 22.77
C ALA A 81 -6.23 9.46 21.83
N GLN A 82 -6.89 10.46 21.25
CA GLN A 82 -7.95 10.24 20.27
C GLN A 82 -7.39 9.62 18.98
N ARG A 83 -6.26 10.08 18.45
CA ARG A 83 -5.61 9.50 17.26
C ARG A 83 -5.26 8.02 17.47
N LEU A 84 -4.71 7.68 18.64
CA LEU A 84 -4.41 6.30 18.99
C LEU A 84 -5.68 5.43 19.11
N ARG A 85 -6.76 5.99 19.63
CA ARG A 85 -8.04 5.30 19.69
C ARG A 85 -8.60 5.05 18.29
N GLU A 86 -8.62 6.05 17.42
CA GLU A 86 -9.06 5.92 16.02
C GLU A 86 -8.26 4.82 15.30
N PHE A 87 -6.93 4.83 15.47
CA PHE A 87 -6.06 3.79 14.92
C PHE A 87 -6.42 2.41 15.48
N ALA A 88 -6.58 2.27 16.80
CA ALA A 88 -6.89 1.01 17.45
C ALA A 88 -8.29 0.46 17.10
N THR A 89 -9.25 1.33 16.80
CA THR A 89 -10.61 0.96 16.36
C THR A 89 -10.74 0.74 14.85
N GLY A 90 -9.65 0.92 14.09
CA GLY A 90 -9.68 0.79 12.63
C GLY A 90 -10.36 1.96 11.90
N THR A 91 -10.60 3.09 12.59
CA THR A 91 -11.12 4.32 11.98
C THR A 91 -9.99 5.03 11.24
N ILE A 92 -9.56 4.45 10.14
CA ILE A 92 -8.41 4.85 9.33
C ILE A 92 -8.69 4.66 7.85
N GLY A 93 -7.85 5.25 7.00
CA GLY A 93 -7.78 5.02 5.57
C GLY A 93 -6.36 4.73 5.11
N ALA A 94 -6.20 4.33 3.87
CA ALA A 94 -4.92 4.13 3.21
C ALA A 94 -4.77 5.14 2.07
N TYR A 95 -3.91 6.15 2.21
CA TYR A 95 -3.58 7.03 1.10
C TYR A 95 -2.54 6.37 0.20
N ILE A 96 -2.88 6.18 -1.06
CA ILE A 96 -2.02 5.60 -2.08
C ILE A 96 -1.15 6.72 -2.67
N HIS A 97 0.12 6.75 -2.27
CA HIS A 97 1.06 7.80 -2.67
C HIS A 97 1.77 7.50 -3.97
N ARG A 98 2.14 6.23 -4.21
CA ARG A 98 2.77 5.72 -5.44
C ARG A 98 2.20 4.35 -5.76
N LEU A 99 1.96 4.08 -7.06
CA LEU A 99 1.35 2.82 -7.49
C LEU A 99 1.86 2.34 -8.85
N PRO A 100 3.18 2.02 -8.98
CA PRO A 100 3.71 1.42 -10.20
C PRO A 100 3.06 0.08 -10.52
N VAL A 101 2.85 -0.17 -11.81
CA VAL A 101 2.26 -1.38 -12.38
C VAL A 101 3.02 -1.80 -13.64
N ASP A 102 2.89 -3.05 -14.06
CA ASP A 102 3.59 -3.59 -15.24
C ASP A 102 2.67 -3.80 -16.45
N GLN A 103 1.43 -3.25 -16.43
CA GLN A 103 0.46 -3.46 -17.50
C GLN A 103 -0.30 -2.16 -17.83
N GLU A 104 -0.37 -1.82 -19.13
CA GLU A 104 -0.89 -0.55 -19.63
C GLU A 104 -2.39 -0.34 -19.35
N PHE A 105 -3.21 -1.38 -19.58
CA PHE A 105 -4.67 -1.26 -19.41
C PHE A 105 -5.04 -0.95 -17.95
N THR A 106 -4.43 -1.66 -16.98
CA THR A 106 -4.66 -1.36 -15.56
C THR A 106 -4.09 -0.01 -15.15
N CYS A 107 -3.01 0.45 -15.80
CA CYS A 107 -2.47 1.79 -15.57
C CYS A 107 -3.48 2.86 -15.96
N ALA A 108 -4.01 2.79 -17.19
CA ALA A 108 -5.02 3.71 -17.69
C ALA A 108 -6.30 3.66 -16.84
N ALA A 109 -6.85 2.46 -16.63
CA ALA A 109 -8.05 2.26 -15.82
C ALA A 109 -7.90 2.81 -14.39
N GLY A 110 -6.76 2.58 -13.75
CA GLY A 110 -6.49 3.05 -12.40
C GLY A 110 -6.44 4.58 -12.28
N ARG A 111 -5.90 5.25 -13.29
CA ARG A 111 -5.86 6.71 -13.38
C ARG A 111 -7.24 7.28 -13.64
N ASP A 112 -7.96 6.75 -14.63
CA ASP A 112 -9.20 7.31 -15.11
C ASP A 112 -10.36 7.09 -14.12
N VAL A 113 -10.46 5.89 -13.52
CA VAL A 113 -11.58 5.51 -12.66
C VAL A 113 -11.36 5.95 -11.21
N TRP A 114 -10.16 5.74 -10.69
CA TRP A 114 -9.88 5.95 -9.26
C TRP A 114 -8.91 7.10 -8.97
N GLY A 115 -8.31 7.69 -10.01
CA GLY A 115 -7.29 8.74 -9.82
C GLY A 115 -6.03 8.24 -9.11
N TYR A 116 -5.72 6.94 -9.20
CA TYR A 116 -4.50 6.40 -8.61
C TYR A 116 -3.26 6.90 -9.33
N PRO A 117 -2.16 7.16 -8.60
CA PRO A 117 -0.90 7.64 -9.17
C PRO A 117 -0.11 6.50 -9.82
N LYS A 118 -0.72 5.82 -10.78
CA LYS A 118 -0.12 4.69 -11.50
C LYS A 118 0.83 5.17 -12.61
N TRP A 119 1.90 4.41 -12.84
CA TRP A 119 2.75 4.51 -14.02
C TRP A 119 3.28 3.13 -14.38
N ILE A 120 3.70 2.97 -15.63
CA ILE A 120 4.24 1.71 -16.15
C ILE A 120 5.68 1.57 -15.72
N THR A 121 6.03 0.37 -15.26
CA THR A 121 7.39 0.01 -14.85
C THR A 121 7.56 -1.51 -14.94
N THR A 122 8.77 -2.01 -14.81
CA THR A 122 9.04 -3.45 -14.72
C THR A 122 8.98 -3.90 -13.27
N ILE A 123 8.15 -4.90 -12.99
CA ILE A 123 8.00 -5.51 -11.67
C ILE A 123 8.25 -7.01 -11.78
N ASP A 124 9.36 -7.49 -11.23
CA ASP A 124 9.67 -8.91 -11.14
C ASP A 124 9.34 -9.43 -9.74
N ILE A 125 8.55 -10.51 -9.66
CA ILE A 125 8.21 -11.18 -8.41
C ILE A 125 8.74 -12.62 -8.48
N ASP A 126 9.76 -12.91 -7.65
CA ASP A 126 10.34 -14.25 -7.52
C ASP A 126 9.89 -14.87 -6.20
N GLU A 127 9.05 -15.89 -6.30
CA GLU A 127 8.50 -16.62 -5.17
C GLU A 127 9.25 -17.93 -4.94
N PRO A 128 9.49 -18.35 -3.69
CA PRO A 128 10.10 -19.64 -3.40
C PRO A 128 9.20 -20.77 -3.91
N ARG A 129 9.76 -21.67 -4.73
CA ARG A 129 9.05 -22.84 -5.30
C ARG A 129 8.49 -23.79 -4.24
N THR A 130 9.04 -23.76 -3.04
CA THR A 130 8.59 -24.59 -1.91
C THR A 130 8.28 -23.69 -0.73
N PRO A 131 7.03 -23.66 -0.23
CA PRO A 131 6.68 -22.92 0.98
C PRO A 131 7.57 -23.36 2.17
N GLY A 132 8.16 -22.39 2.84
CA GLY A 132 9.02 -22.65 4.02
C GLY A 132 10.49 -22.93 3.71
N ALA A 133 10.95 -22.89 2.48
CA ALA A 133 12.34 -23.15 2.08
C ALA A 133 13.36 -22.06 2.46
N GLY A 134 13.07 -21.23 3.44
CA GLY A 134 14.03 -20.24 3.97
C GLY A 134 14.27 -19.00 3.09
N THR A 135 13.95 -19.06 1.82
CA THR A 135 14.01 -17.92 0.89
C THR A 135 12.65 -17.25 0.83
N GLY A 136 12.60 -15.95 1.10
CA GLY A 136 11.37 -15.16 1.00
C GLY A 136 11.04 -14.79 -0.45
N THR A 137 9.87 -14.20 -0.65
CA THR A 137 9.49 -13.57 -1.93
C THR A 137 10.39 -12.35 -2.17
N VAL A 138 10.97 -12.26 -3.36
CA VAL A 138 11.82 -11.14 -3.79
C VAL A 138 11.09 -10.36 -4.86
N VAL A 139 10.96 -9.06 -4.66
CA VAL A 139 10.35 -8.14 -5.62
C VAL A 139 11.39 -7.13 -6.07
N ARG A 140 11.54 -6.97 -7.39
CA ARG A 140 12.41 -5.95 -7.99
C ARG A 140 11.57 -5.00 -8.81
N LEU A 141 11.80 -3.71 -8.61
CA LEU A 141 11.18 -2.63 -9.38
C LEU A 141 12.27 -1.90 -10.14
N VAL A 142 12.11 -1.87 -11.48
CA VAL A 142 13.03 -1.20 -12.41
C VAL A 142 12.22 -0.29 -13.31
N ASP A 143 12.53 1.00 -13.32
CA ASP A 143 11.84 2.03 -14.09
C ASP A 143 12.81 2.65 -15.10
N ASP A 144 12.49 2.59 -16.40
CA ASP A 144 13.34 3.05 -17.51
C ASP A 144 14.80 2.55 -17.45
N GLY A 145 15.00 1.35 -16.88
CA GLY A 145 16.33 0.75 -16.70
C GLY A 145 16.99 1.07 -15.35
N ASP A 146 16.46 2.02 -14.60
CA ASP A 146 16.98 2.39 -13.28
C ASP A 146 16.36 1.52 -12.19
N HIS A 147 17.22 0.96 -11.33
CA HIS A 147 16.79 0.18 -10.19
C HIS A 147 16.14 1.10 -9.13
N ALA A 148 14.84 0.97 -8.90
CA ALA A 148 14.14 1.73 -7.89
C ALA A 148 14.25 1.07 -6.51
N LEU A 149 13.89 -0.21 -6.39
CA LEU A 149 14.00 -0.96 -5.13
C LEU A 149 14.08 -2.47 -5.36
N THR A 150 14.63 -3.16 -4.36
CA THR A 150 14.46 -4.60 -4.15
C THR A 150 13.92 -4.83 -2.76
N LEU A 151 12.78 -5.53 -2.66
CA LEU A 151 12.13 -5.88 -1.42
C LEU A 151 12.13 -7.41 -1.26
N THR A 152 12.79 -7.92 -0.23
CA THR A 152 12.78 -9.34 0.15
C THR A 152 11.87 -9.52 1.34
N MET A 153 10.90 -10.42 1.26
CA MET A 153 9.89 -10.66 2.29
C MET A 153 9.89 -12.13 2.69
N ALA A 154 10.07 -12.41 3.97
CA ALA A 154 9.99 -13.77 4.49
C ALA A 154 8.57 -14.32 4.32
N SER A 155 8.47 -15.56 3.86
CA SER A 155 7.19 -16.25 3.69
C SER A 155 6.52 -16.54 5.03
N GLY A 156 5.21 -16.27 5.11
CA GLY A 156 4.37 -16.62 6.24
C GLY A 156 4.78 -15.99 7.57
N GLY A 157 4.14 -16.46 8.63
CA GLY A 157 4.42 -16.02 10.00
C GLY A 157 3.46 -16.66 10.99
N PRO A 158 3.75 -16.60 12.31
CA PRO A 158 2.92 -17.22 13.34
C PRO A 158 1.66 -16.40 13.66
N ILE A 159 1.58 -15.14 13.22
CA ILE A 159 0.48 -14.24 13.55
C ILE A 159 -0.57 -14.31 12.45
N LYS A 160 -1.79 -14.70 12.81
CA LYS A 160 -2.95 -14.63 11.90
C LYS A 160 -3.54 -13.23 11.96
N LEU A 161 -3.84 -12.66 10.82
CA LEU A 161 -4.42 -11.33 10.70
C LEU A 161 -5.85 -11.40 10.18
N PRO A 162 -6.75 -10.48 10.60
CA PRO A 162 -8.04 -10.34 9.95
C PRO A 162 -7.85 -9.84 8.51
N ALA A 163 -8.68 -10.36 7.61
CA ALA A 163 -8.76 -9.89 6.23
C ALA A 163 -9.64 -8.63 6.18
N GLN A 164 -9.09 -7.50 6.56
CA GLN A 164 -9.77 -6.20 6.47
C GLN A 164 -8.85 -5.21 5.76
N ALA A 165 -9.44 -4.44 4.85
CA ALA A 165 -8.76 -3.35 4.20
C ALA A 165 -9.51 -2.04 4.49
N PRO A 166 -8.82 -1.00 4.96
CA PRO A 166 -9.41 0.31 5.10
C PRO A 166 -9.72 0.88 3.71
N PRO A 167 -10.67 1.84 3.60
CA PRO A 167 -10.90 2.55 2.35
C PRO A 167 -9.59 3.18 1.84
N SER A 168 -9.40 3.17 0.53
CA SER A 168 -8.25 3.83 -0.08
C SER A 168 -8.57 5.27 -0.46
N TYR A 169 -7.54 6.12 -0.39
CA TYR A 169 -7.56 7.49 -0.89
C TYR A 169 -6.53 7.64 -2.00
N SER A 170 -6.90 8.39 -3.01
CA SER A 170 -6.02 8.82 -4.10
C SER A 170 -6.13 10.31 -4.30
N PHE A 171 -5.07 10.95 -4.80
CA PHE A 171 -5.05 12.37 -5.08
C PHE A 171 -4.40 12.59 -6.45
N GLY A 172 -5.15 13.18 -7.36
CA GLY A 172 -4.69 13.53 -8.70
C GLY A 172 -5.47 14.73 -9.23
N ASP A 173 -4.79 15.59 -9.97
CA ASP A 173 -5.36 16.81 -10.57
C ASP A 173 -6.06 17.72 -9.55
N GLY A 174 -5.53 17.79 -8.33
CA GLY A 174 -6.11 18.59 -7.25
C GLY A 174 -7.38 17.99 -6.63
N VAL A 175 -7.73 16.75 -6.98
CA VAL A 175 -8.97 16.09 -6.53
C VAL A 175 -8.61 14.92 -5.61
N LEU A 176 -9.15 14.96 -4.38
CA LEU A 176 -9.11 13.84 -3.46
C LEU A 176 -10.28 12.90 -3.73
N ARG A 177 -9.98 11.63 -3.88
CA ARG A 177 -10.96 10.55 -4.09
C ARG A 177 -10.85 9.52 -3.00
N ARG A 178 -11.99 8.92 -2.66
CA ARG A 178 -12.11 7.80 -1.73
C ARG A 178 -12.73 6.62 -2.45
N THR A 179 -12.14 5.46 -2.30
CA THR A 179 -12.64 4.22 -2.90
C THR A 179 -12.88 3.19 -1.81
N GLU A 180 -14.12 2.74 -1.72
CA GLU A 180 -14.45 1.56 -0.91
C GLU A 180 -14.10 0.30 -1.71
N TRP A 181 -13.54 -0.66 -1.01
CA TRP A 181 -13.29 -1.97 -1.57
C TRP A 181 -13.49 -3.04 -0.51
N THR A 182 -13.92 -4.19 -0.97
CA THR A 182 -14.07 -5.36 -0.10
C THR A 182 -12.97 -6.35 -0.44
N THR A 183 -12.47 -7.02 0.58
CA THR A 183 -11.47 -8.06 0.39
C THR A 183 -11.83 -9.29 1.19
N SER A 184 -11.55 -10.45 0.60
CA SER A 184 -11.59 -11.74 1.25
C SER A 184 -10.26 -12.42 1.02
N SER A 185 -9.50 -12.62 2.09
CA SER A 185 -8.18 -13.25 2.02
C SER A 185 -8.13 -14.47 2.92
N GLU A 186 -7.62 -15.58 2.36
CA GLU A 186 -7.42 -16.81 3.09
C GLU A 186 -5.97 -16.91 3.56
N GLY A 187 -5.81 -17.35 4.82
CA GLY A 187 -4.49 -17.67 5.34
C GLY A 187 -3.56 -16.46 5.49
N VAL A 188 -4.12 -15.27 5.79
CA VAL A 188 -3.30 -14.08 6.04
C VAL A 188 -2.45 -14.31 7.27
N THR A 189 -1.14 -14.31 7.07
CA THR A 189 -0.15 -14.54 8.12
C THR A 189 0.85 -13.41 8.16
N GLY A 190 1.49 -13.23 9.30
CA GLY A 190 2.50 -12.20 9.42
C GLY A 190 3.48 -12.43 10.57
N ARG A 191 4.50 -11.57 10.62
CA ARG A 191 5.55 -11.56 11.63
C ARG A 191 6.11 -10.16 11.85
N PHE A 192 6.69 -9.92 13.01
CA PHE A 192 7.48 -8.71 13.25
C PHE A 192 8.82 -8.76 12.49
N GLY A 193 9.19 -7.66 11.84
CA GLY A 193 10.32 -7.64 10.94
C GLY A 193 10.05 -8.47 9.68
N GLY A 194 11.00 -9.31 9.29
CA GLY A 194 10.84 -10.32 8.22
C GLY A 194 11.00 -9.78 6.81
N SER A 195 11.55 -8.58 6.63
CA SER A 195 11.85 -8.04 5.31
C SER A 195 13.18 -7.30 5.27
N THR A 196 13.76 -7.23 4.07
CA THR A 196 14.91 -6.40 3.75
C THR A 196 14.56 -5.54 2.54
N LEU A 197 14.86 -4.25 2.63
CA LEU A 197 14.66 -3.27 1.56
C LEU A 197 16.02 -2.75 1.09
N VAL A 198 16.26 -2.81 -0.20
CA VAL A 198 17.40 -2.18 -0.88
C VAL A 198 16.84 -1.10 -1.79
N LEU A 199 17.37 0.10 -1.72
CA LEU A 199 16.96 1.26 -2.51
C LEU A 199 18.03 1.56 -3.55
N GLY A 200 17.60 1.70 -4.79
CA GLY A 200 18.44 2.06 -5.92
C GLY A 200 18.58 3.58 -6.13
N ASP A 201 19.02 3.98 -7.30
CA ASP A 201 19.15 5.39 -7.71
C ASP A 201 17.92 5.78 -8.54
N HIS A 202 16.87 6.21 -7.87
CA HIS A 202 15.57 6.52 -8.47
C HIS A 202 14.78 7.50 -7.58
N PRO A 203 13.97 8.44 -8.13
CA PRO A 203 13.21 9.41 -7.35
C PRO A 203 12.33 8.80 -6.27
N MET A 204 11.66 7.67 -6.55
CA MET A 204 10.88 6.94 -5.54
C MET A 204 11.77 6.43 -4.39
N ALA A 205 12.99 5.99 -4.68
CA ALA A 205 13.95 5.57 -3.65
C ALA A 205 14.39 6.75 -2.77
N ASP A 206 14.55 7.94 -3.36
CA ASP A 206 14.89 9.16 -2.62
C ASP A 206 13.75 9.61 -1.69
N GLU A 207 12.50 9.51 -2.14
CA GLU A 207 11.35 9.72 -1.27
C GLU A 207 11.37 8.75 -0.08
N LEU A 208 11.62 7.46 -0.32
CA LEU A 208 11.72 6.45 0.75
C LEU A 208 12.89 6.74 1.71
N ARG A 209 14.05 7.21 1.19
CA ARG A 209 15.18 7.68 2.04
C ARG A 209 14.79 8.86 2.90
N SER A 210 14.00 9.81 2.39
CA SER A 210 13.52 10.97 3.13
C SER A 210 12.65 10.58 4.34
N LEU A 211 12.05 9.39 4.31
CA LEU A 211 11.28 8.78 5.39
C LEU A 211 12.16 7.98 6.38
N GLY A 212 13.47 7.93 6.15
CA GLY A 212 14.44 7.20 6.97
C GLY A 212 14.51 5.70 6.64
N LEU A 213 14.19 5.32 5.40
CA LEU A 213 14.41 3.96 4.89
C LEU A 213 15.76 3.87 4.14
N PRO A 214 16.39 2.65 4.05
CA PRO A 214 15.91 1.38 4.57
C PRO A 214 16.12 1.24 6.07
N LYS A 215 15.23 0.50 6.73
CA LYS A 215 15.35 0.12 8.15
C LYS A 215 14.60 -1.18 8.43
N ARG A 216 14.70 -1.69 9.65
CA ARG A 216 13.93 -2.86 10.07
C ARG A 216 12.43 -2.57 9.95
N ALA A 217 11.70 -3.45 9.27
CA ALA A 217 10.25 -3.37 9.20
C ALA A 217 9.62 -3.56 10.59
N LEU A 218 8.50 -2.90 10.81
CA LEU A 218 7.65 -3.18 11.98
C LEU A 218 7.01 -4.56 11.82
N PHE A 219 6.43 -4.81 10.65
CA PHE A 219 5.65 -6.01 10.39
C PHE A 219 5.71 -6.39 8.91
N THR A 220 5.70 -7.69 8.64
CA THR A 220 5.58 -8.24 7.27
C THR A 220 4.43 -9.22 7.27
N SER A 221 3.56 -9.14 6.26
CA SER A 221 2.40 -10.00 6.07
C SER A 221 2.35 -10.59 4.67
N ALA A 222 1.67 -11.72 4.52
CA ALA A 222 1.39 -12.34 3.25
C ALA A 222 0.00 -12.97 3.25
N ALA A 223 -0.68 -12.89 2.12
CA ALA A 223 -1.92 -13.57 1.79
C ALA A 223 -1.73 -14.29 0.48
N ALA A 224 -1.70 -15.62 0.51
CA ALA A 224 -1.48 -16.44 -0.69
C ALA A 224 -2.69 -16.47 -1.63
N ARG A 225 -3.87 -16.18 -1.10
CA ARG A 225 -5.12 -16.08 -1.87
C ARG A 225 -5.91 -14.87 -1.39
N MET A 226 -6.16 -13.97 -2.31
CA MET A 226 -6.97 -12.78 -2.09
C MET A 226 -8.01 -12.69 -3.20
N ARG A 227 -9.21 -12.29 -2.82
CA ARG A 227 -10.26 -11.79 -3.72
C ARG A 227 -10.62 -10.39 -3.28
N ALA A 228 -10.97 -9.55 -4.23
CA ALA A 228 -11.38 -8.18 -3.91
C ALA A 228 -12.40 -7.68 -4.92
N SER A 229 -13.18 -6.69 -4.51
CA SER A 229 -14.12 -5.98 -5.37
C SER A 229 -13.94 -4.49 -5.14
N PHE A 230 -13.65 -3.75 -6.20
CA PHE A 230 -13.39 -2.31 -6.17
C PHE A 230 -14.58 -1.56 -6.73
N GLY A 231 -15.23 -0.75 -5.89
CA GLY A 231 -16.31 0.14 -6.26
C GLY A 231 -15.83 1.37 -7.04
N ALA A 232 -16.78 2.25 -7.34
CA ALA A 232 -16.48 3.57 -7.90
C ALA A 232 -15.71 4.44 -6.90
N ALA A 233 -14.85 5.29 -7.39
CA ALA A 233 -14.25 6.34 -6.57
C ALA A 233 -15.26 7.46 -6.33
N GLU A 234 -15.33 7.95 -5.11
CA GLU A 234 -16.09 9.13 -4.70
C GLU A 234 -15.15 10.33 -4.59
N VAL A 235 -15.53 11.45 -5.16
CA VAL A 235 -14.83 12.72 -4.92
C VAL A 235 -15.18 13.19 -3.51
N VAL A 236 -14.15 13.39 -2.70
CA VAL A 236 -14.30 13.88 -1.33
C VAL A 236 -13.43 15.12 -1.12
N SER A 237 -13.91 16.08 -0.34
CA SER A 237 -13.08 17.20 0.07
C SER A 237 -12.33 16.83 1.34
N ALA A 238 -11.03 17.15 1.42
CA ALA A 238 -10.35 17.16 2.69
C ALA A 238 -11.06 18.19 3.59
N GLY A 239 -11.42 17.79 4.78
CA GLY A 239 -12.08 18.69 5.74
C GLY A 239 -11.32 20.01 5.88
N ALA A 240 -12.05 21.12 5.88
CA ALA A 240 -11.50 22.46 6.04
C ALA A 240 -10.86 22.67 7.42
#